data_fc6c9664c04938a988a18d695fcb4947
#
_entry.id   fc6c9664c04938a988a18d695fcb4947
#
_cell.length_a   1.000
_cell.length_b   1.000
_cell.length_c   1.000
_cell.angle_alpha   90.00
_cell.angle_beta   90.00
_cell.angle_gamma   90.00
#
_symmetry.space_group_name_H-M   'P 1'
#
loop_
_entity.id
_entity.type
_entity.pdbx_description
1 polymer ?
#
loop_
_entity_poly.entity_id
_entity_poly.type
_entity_poly.pdbx_seq_one_letter_code
_entity_poly.pdbx_strand_id
1 'polypeptide(L)'
;PNDSGYYQFQLQGGNYTLSTQSNVPYFNWICPPSLISVNTYDTATVDLPLEITNYCPYNTVSVTSPAFPFNTTSQINVLACNNGTLFSANTSVEVELDPALSFVSSIPPPIAQNGQVLTFDLDTLDILECVGIRILAQLDTLTALGATHCVEARIFPDTICGTMPWTGARIQAHATCNNDSVVFSLENQGADMLTGKNYTVYVDDVIFRIAPFQLDSGEVMEIREEALVGATYRIEAEQEPNFPTYLGDSIAIAFFEGCAALPNGGFNVGFITQFYLGTSIPSQTIFCQENVFAYDPNDKLAQPKGYGPDHLIYNNTPLDYTIRFQNTGNDTARRVIIRDTISPLLDLNTLEVGAASHNFRYDIVRGNILRFIFDPIILPDSGANQLESNGSVSFRIQLQPNLPDGTMIQNRAGIYFDYNPPIITPYAFYTIGSDFVPLNVSNTISEILPNNQIKVWPNPFREAVHFKIEGPSQGPLRLTLTDLQGRQIRQKTLQIGNEFVLQADNWAAGVYLYQIDGPEGPLASGKLLLQP
;
A
#
# COMPACT_ATOMS: atom_id res chain seq x y z
N PRO A 1 25.06 10.90 -5.97
CA PRO A 1 25.93 11.16 -7.13
C PRO A 1 25.15 11.86 -8.24
N ASN A 2 25.87 12.53 -9.14
CA ASN A 2 25.30 13.04 -10.39
C ASN A 2 25.37 11.97 -11.50
N ASP A 3 24.88 12.31 -12.70
CA ASP A 3 24.83 11.41 -13.87
C ASP A 3 26.21 10.88 -14.32
N SER A 4 27.29 11.53 -13.87
CA SER A 4 28.68 11.07 -14.11
C SER A 4 29.24 10.26 -12.94
N GLY A 5 28.42 9.90 -11.95
CA GLY A 5 28.82 9.17 -10.75
C GLY A 5 29.62 10.02 -9.74
N TYR A 6 29.75 11.32 -9.97
CA TYR A 6 30.44 12.21 -9.04
C TYR A 6 29.58 12.50 -7.80
N TYR A 7 30.18 12.40 -6.62
CA TYR A 7 29.56 12.73 -5.34
C TYR A 7 30.47 13.68 -4.53
N GLN A 8 29.87 14.48 -3.67
CA GLN A 8 30.59 15.41 -2.80
C GLN A 8 29.90 15.56 -1.45
N PHE A 9 30.68 15.46 -0.39
CA PHE A 9 30.26 15.77 0.98
C PHE A 9 31.03 16.97 1.51
N GLN A 10 30.36 17.86 2.21
CA GLN A 10 30.99 18.94 2.98
C GLN A 10 31.04 18.49 4.45
N LEU A 11 32.20 18.16 4.93
CA LEU A 11 32.42 17.60 6.26
C LEU A 11 33.34 18.51 7.08
N GLN A 12 33.22 18.49 8.39
CA GLN A 12 34.20 19.08 9.29
C GLN A 12 35.44 18.21 9.36
N GLY A 13 36.59 18.77 9.84
CA GLY A 13 37.78 17.95 10.06
C GLY A 13 37.46 16.78 11.02
N GLY A 14 37.84 15.55 10.65
CA GLY A 14 37.53 14.34 11.41
C GLY A 14 37.78 13.06 10.65
N ASN A 15 37.48 11.94 11.30
CA ASN A 15 37.53 10.61 10.70
C ASN A 15 36.12 10.17 10.34
N TYR A 16 35.95 9.73 9.11
CA TYR A 16 34.66 9.31 8.55
C TYR A 16 34.77 7.91 7.94
N THR A 17 33.73 7.15 8.10
CA THR A 17 33.56 5.88 7.37
C THR A 17 32.67 6.15 6.17
N LEU A 18 33.18 5.91 4.98
CA LEU A 18 32.40 5.96 3.75
C LEU A 18 31.89 4.56 3.46
N SER A 19 30.58 4.42 3.42
CA SER A 19 29.87 3.22 2.99
C SER A 19 28.92 3.55 1.86
N THR A 20 28.62 2.56 1.06
CA THR A 20 27.70 2.68 -0.07
C THR A 20 26.64 1.61 0.04
N GLN A 21 25.43 1.95 -0.33
CA GLN A 21 24.33 1.02 -0.45
C GLN A 21 23.67 1.24 -1.80
N SER A 22 23.34 0.16 -2.49
CA SER A 22 22.56 0.19 -3.72
C SER A 22 21.23 -0.51 -3.48
N ASN A 23 20.12 0.14 -3.82
CA ASN A 23 18.81 -0.48 -3.85
C ASN A 23 18.58 -1.22 -5.19
N VAL A 24 19.54 -1.14 -6.12
CA VAL A 24 19.51 -1.84 -7.40
C VAL A 24 20.16 -3.20 -7.24
N PRO A 25 19.47 -4.31 -7.58
CA PRO A 25 19.93 -5.66 -7.23
C PRO A 25 21.14 -6.15 -8.06
N TYR A 26 21.55 -5.42 -9.09
CA TYR A 26 22.59 -5.86 -10.04
C TYR A 26 23.97 -5.26 -9.81
N PHE A 27 24.14 -4.54 -8.70
CA PHE A 27 25.42 -3.94 -8.33
C PHE A 27 25.90 -4.48 -6.99
N ASN A 28 27.18 -4.84 -6.94
CA ASN A 28 27.91 -5.13 -5.70
C ASN A 28 29.03 -4.11 -5.49
N TRP A 29 29.17 -3.67 -4.26
CA TRP A 29 30.31 -2.87 -3.87
C TRP A 29 31.50 -3.77 -3.55
N ILE A 30 32.63 -3.55 -4.24
CA ILE A 30 33.80 -4.42 -4.14
C ILE A 30 34.63 -4.10 -2.88
N CYS A 31 34.52 -2.89 -2.34
CA CYS A 31 35.35 -2.45 -1.22
C CYS A 31 34.57 -2.37 0.09
N PRO A 32 35.19 -2.80 1.21
CA PRO A 32 34.65 -2.54 2.54
C PRO A 32 34.62 -1.03 2.83
N PRO A 33 33.85 -0.59 3.81
CA PRO A 33 33.80 0.81 4.22
C PRO A 33 35.21 1.35 4.46
N SER A 34 35.56 2.44 3.78
CA SER A 34 36.89 3.06 3.90
C SER A 34 36.89 4.10 5.02
N LEU A 35 37.86 4.02 5.92
CA LEU A 35 38.10 5.06 6.90
C LEU A 35 38.83 6.23 6.22
N ILE A 36 38.24 7.39 6.20
CA ILE A 36 38.75 8.59 5.56
C ILE A 36 39.00 9.65 6.64
N SER A 37 40.22 10.15 6.70
CA SER A 37 40.57 11.30 7.56
C SER A 37 40.58 12.57 6.73
N VAL A 38 39.79 13.56 7.13
CA VAL A 38 39.70 14.85 6.48
C VAL A 38 40.16 15.92 7.48
N ASN A 39 41.16 16.72 7.10
CA ASN A 39 41.57 17.88 7.90
C ASN A 39 40.71 19.09 7.55
N THR A 40 40.75 20.11 8.42
CA THR A 40 40.06 21.37 8.16
C THR A 40 40.64 22.04 6.90
N TYR A 41 39.79 22.42 5.94
CA TYR A 41 40.14 22.96 4.63
C TYR A 41 40.85 21.98 3.66
N ASP A 42 40.78 20.69 3.91
CA ASP A 42 41.32 19.65 3.02
C ASP A 42 40.24 19.04 2.13
N THR A 43 40.67 18.36 1.06
CA THR A 43 39.79 17.61 0.16
C THR A 43 40.38 16.22 0.01
N ALA A 44 39.56 15.20 0.36
CA ALA A 44 39.90 13.80 0.09
C ALA A 44 39.08 13.31 -1.11
N THR A 45 39.74 12.74 -2.10
CA THR A 45 39.08 12.08 -3.23
C THR A 45 39.10 10.57 -3.01
N VAL A 46 37.95 9.95 -3.14
CA VAL A 46 37.79 8.49 -2.95
C VAL A 46 36.97 7.94 -4.10
N ASP A 47 37.53 6.99 -4.82
CA ASP A 47 36.83 6.23 -5.83
C ASP A 47 36.16 5.01 -5.18
N LEU A 48 34.91 4.79 -5.47
CA LEU A 48 34.12 3.67 -4.98
C LEU A 48 33.85 2.70 -6.14
N PRO A 49 34.64 1.63 -6.27
CA PRO A 49 34.46 0.68 -7.36
C PRO A 49 33.16 -0.12 -7.18
N LEU A 50 32.39 -0.18 -8.25
CA LEU A 50 31.12 -0.87 -8.36
C LEU A 50 31.29 -2.04 -9.34
N GLU A 51 30.94 -3.25 -8.93
CA GLU A 51 30.90 -4.42 -9.79
C GLU A 51 29.48 -4.65 -10.29
N ILE A 52 29.31 -4.77 -11.59
CA ILE A 52 28.06 -5.20 -12.19
C ILE A 52 27.99 -6.72 -12.08
N THR A 53 27.04 -7.21 -11.30
CA THR A 53 26.83 -8.66 -11.10
C THR A 53 25.92 -9.26 -12.16
N ASN A 54 25.07 -8.46 -12.76
CA ASN A 54 24.19 -8.87 -13.84
C ASN A 54 23.90 -7.69 -14.80
N TYR A 55 23.90 -7.95 -16.09
CA TYR A 55 23.53 -6.96 -17.12
C TYR A 55 22.06 -7.09 -17.42
N CYS A 56 21.26 -6.17 -16.88
CA CYS A 56 19.82 -6.22 -16.97
C CYS A 56 19.18 -4.83 -16.86
N PRO A 57 18.14 -4.52 -17.64
CA PRO A 57 17.30 -3.37 -17.35
C PRO A 57 16.60 -3.56 -15.99
N TYR A 58 16.37 -2.48 -15.27
CA TYR A 58 15.58 -2.45 -14.03
C TYR A 58 14.62 -1.28 -14.11
N ASN A 59 13.49 -1.55 -14.73
CA ASN A 59 12.49 -0.53 -14.99
C ASN A 59 11.68 -0.25 -13.72
N THR A 60 11.54 1.03 -13.39
CA THR A 60 10.76 1.50 -12.25
C THR A 60 9.76 2.55 -12.70
N VAL A 61 8.59 2.57 -12.08
CA VAL A 61 7.57 3.58 -12.31
C VAL A 61 7.03 4.11 -11.00
N SER A 62 6.78 5.41 -10.92
CA SER A 62 6.13 6.05 -9.77
C SER A 62 5.08 7.05 -10.23
N VAL A 63 4.05 7.24 -9.41
CA VAL A 63 2.95 8.17 -9.68
C VAL A 63 2.78 9.11 -8.50
N THR A 64 2.47 10.38 -8.78
CA THR A 64 2.03 11.33 -7.76
C THR A 64 1.03 12.32 -8.35
N SER A 65 0.12 12.81 -7.51
CA SER A 65 -0.79 13.90 -7.85
C SER A 65 -0.91 14.86 -6.66
N PRO A 66 -0.98 16.16 -6.88
CA PRO A 66 -1.22 17.11 -5.78
C PRO A 66 -2.55 16.88 -5.08
N ALA A 67 -3.63 16.66 -5.83
CA ALA A 67 -4.97 16.41 -5.29
C ALA A 67 -5.94 15.97 -6.39
N PHE A 68 -7.11 15.45 -6.00
CA PHE A 68 -8.28 15.26 -6.87
C PHE A 68 -9.41 16.21 -6.44
N PRO A 69 -9.32 17.52 -6.75
CA PRO A 69 -10.36 18.48 -6.40
C PRO A 69 -11.54 18.39 -7.36
N PHE A 70 -12.73 18.70 -6.85
CA PHE A 70 -13.94 18.78 -7.67
C PHE A 70 -13.88 19.95 -8.65
N ASN A 71 -14.49 19.78 -9.84
CA ASN A 71 -14.67 20.79 -10.88
C ASN A 71 -13.38 21.44 -11.39
N THR A 72 -12.23 20.90 -11.10
CA THR A 72 -10.95 21.35 -11.61
C THR A 72 -10.16 20.19 -12.18
N THR A 73 -9.23 20.51 -13.08
CA THR A 73 -8.33 19.51 -13.65
C THR A 73 -7.25 19.15 -12.64
N SER A 74 -7.03 17.87 -12.43
CA SER A 74 -5.95 17.32 -11.63
C SER A 74 -4.75 17.04 -12.49
N GLN A 75 -3.56 17.30 -11.96
CA GLN A 75 -2.29 16.94 -12.60
C GLN A 75 -1.76 15.65 -11.99
N ILE A 76 -1.61 14.61 -12.80
CA ILE A 76 -1.02 13.34 -12.43
C ILE A 76 0.38 13.29 -13.07
N ASN A 77 1.40 13.05 -12.27
CA ASN A 77 2.78 12.97 -12.71
C ASN A 77 3.26 11.52 -12.58
N VAL A 78 3.74 10.96 -13.68
CA VAL A 78 4.31 9.62 -13.74
C VAL A 78 5.79 9.77 -14.07
N LEU A 79 6.65 9.07 -13.35
CA LEU A 79 8.08 9.00 -13.61
C LEU A 79 8.44 7.56 -13.92
N ALA A 80 8.95 7.33 -15.13
CA ALA A 80 9.42 6.03 -15.60
C ALA A 80 10.95 6.07 -15.75
N CYS A 81 11.67 5.16 -15.10
CA CYS A 81 13.13 5.12 -15.11
C CYS A 81 13.65 3.73 -15.42
N ASN A 82 14.81 3.66 -16.07
CA ASN A 82 15.64 2.46 -16.10
C ASN A 82 16.80 2.60 -15.12
N ASN A 83 16.67 2.05 -13.95
CA ASN A 83 17.70 2.04 -12.90
C ASN A 83 18.65 0.83 -13.00
N GLY A 84 18.60 0.10 -14.12
CA GLY A 84 19.39 -1.11 -14.36
C GLY A 84 20.80 -0.86 -14.86
N THR A 85 21.43 -1.94 -15.30
CA THR A 85 22.82 -2.01 -15.81
C THR A 85 22.87 -2.19 -17.32
N LEU A 86 21.73 -2.28 -17.96
CA LEU A 86 21.55 -2.39 -19.41
C LEU A 86 20.43 -1.46 -19.86
N PHE A 87 20.49 -0.96 -21.09
CA PHE A 87 19.39 -0.19 -21.66
C PHE A 87 18.11 -1.03 -21.76
N SER A 88 16.97 -0.39 -21.63
CA SER A 88 15.65 -0.99 -21.80
C SER A 88 15.07 -0.63 -23.15
N ALA A 89 14.93 -1.61 -24.03
CA ALA A 89 14.41 -1.41 -25.39
C ALA A 89 12.91 -1.66 -25.46
N ASN A 90 12.22 -0.98 -26.38
CA ASN A 90 10.76 -1.04 -26.56
C ASN A 90 10.01 -0.76 -25.24
N THR A 91 10.47 0.25 -24.53
CA THR A 91 9.89 0.60 -23.23
C THR A 91 8.57 1.32 -23.44
N SER A 92 7.54 0.87 -22.72
CA SER A 92 6.23 1.51 -22.71
C SER A 92 5.69 1.62 -21.28
N VAL A 93 4.81 2.60 -21.10
CA VAL A 93 4.10 2.80 -19.82
C VAL A 93 2.60 2.74 -20.09
N GLU A 94 1.90 1.93 -19.32
CA GLU A 94 0.44 1.94 -19.24
C GLU A 94 0.02 2.65 -17.96
N VAL A 95 -0.93 3.58 -18.09
CA VAL A 95 -1.53 4.30 -16.97
C VAL A 95 -3.03 4.08 -17.00
N GLU A 96 -3.54 3.41 -15.97
CA GLU A 96 -4.97 3.21 -15.77
C GLU A 96 -5.50 4.26 -14.81
N LEU A 97 -6.44 5.06 -15.31
CA LEU A 97 -7.14 6.08 -14.51
C LEU A 97 -8.33 5.46 -13.81
N ASP A 98 -8.62 5.95 -12.59
CA ASP A 98 -9.87 5.66 -11.88
C ASP A 98 -11.08 5.88 -12.81
N PRO A 99 -12.14 5.06 -12.75
CA PRO A 99 -13.35 5.24 -13.57
C PRO A 99 -14.00 6.62 -13.46
N ALA A 100 -13.83 7.32 -12.34
CA ALA A 100 -14.33 8.66 -12.14
C ALA A 100 -13.40 9.77 -12.68
N LEU A 101 -12.20 9.42 -13.17
CA LEU A 101 -11.25 10.37 -13.75
C LEU A 101 -11.32 10.33 -15.28
N SER A 102 -11.76 11.43 -15.88
CA SER A 102 -11.77 11.59 -17.33
C SER A 102 -10.45 12.18 -17.83
N PHE A 103 -9.80 11.51 -18.79
CA PHE A 103 -8.59 12.02 -19.44
C PHE A 103 -8.87 13.32 -20.21
N VAL A 104 -8.01 14.32 -20.04
CA VAL A 104 -8.10 15.63 -20.72
C VAL A 104 -6.95 15.78 -21.73
N SER A 105 -5.70 15.64 -21.26
CA SER A 105 -4.51 15.75 -22.12
C SER A 105 -3.29 15.19 -21.40
N SER A 106 -2.19 14.98 -22.12
CA SER A 106 -0.90 14.60 -21.52
C SER A 106 0.31 15.10 -22.31
N ILE A 107 1.46 15.12 -21.66
CA ILE A 107 2.76 15.39 -22.27
C ILE A 107 3.73 14.30 -21.76
N PRO A 108 4.27 13.45 -22.69
CA PRO A 108 3.91 13.30 -24.10
C PRO A 108 2.46 12.83 -24.30
N PRO A 109 1.92 12.92 -25.53
CA PRO A 109 0.61 12.35 -25.81
C PRO A 109 0.67 10.81 -25.77
N PRO A 110 -0.42 10.11 -25.39
CA PRO A 110 -0.47 8.67 -25.44
C PRO A 110 -0.50 8.18 -26.89
N ILE A 111 0.10 7.03 -27.17
CA ILE A 111 0.03 6.37 -28.48
C ILE A 111 -1.29 5.60 -28.66
N ALA A 112 -1.92 5.20 -27.55
CA ALA A 112 -3.22 4.53 -27.53
C ALA A 112 -4.01 4.90 -26.26
N GLN A 113 -5.34 4.89 -26.39
CA GLN A 113 -6.27 4.97 -25.28
C GLN A 113 -7.35 3.89 -25.45
N ASN A 114 -7.48 3.02 -24.45
CA ASN A 114 -8.50 1.98 -24.40
C ASN A 114 -9.28 2.11 -23.10
N GLY A 115 -10.44 2.76 -23.16
CA GLY A 115 -11.20 3.11 -21.96
C GLY A 115 -10.38 4.03 -21.03
N GLN A 116 -10.11 3.57 -19.83
CA GLN A 116 -9.33 4.29 -18.81
C GLN A 116 -7.81 4.05 -18.92
N VAL A 117 -7.37 3.13 -19.76
CA VAL A 117 -5.96 2.81 -19.93
C VAL A 117 -5.34 3.68 -21.04
N LEU A 118 -4.30 4.40 -20.67
CA LEU A 118 -3.46 5.23 -21.56
C LEU A 118 -2.13 4.52 -21.75
N THR A 119 -1.69 4.33 -23.01
CA THR A 119 -0.41 3.71 -23.33
C THR A 119 0.55 4.77 -23.88
N PHE A 120 1.75 4.83 -23.32
CA PHE A 120 2.83 5.74 -23.72
C PHE A 120 4.02 4.92 -24.23
N ASP A 121 4.57 5.30 -25.38
CA ASP A 121 5.79 4.71 -25.93
C ASP A 121 6.98 5.60 -25.50
N LEU A 122 7.97 4.98 -24.84
CA LEU A 122 9.20 5.65 -24.40
C LEU A 122 10.41 5.21 -25.24
N ASP A 123 10.21 4.35 -26.24
CA ASP A 123 11.24 3.79 -27.12
C ASP A 123 12.31 3.04 -26.27
N THR A 124 13.50 3.57 -26.21
CA THR A 124 14.62 2.99 -25.47
C THR A 124 15.00 3.91 -24.32
N LEU A 125 15.04 3.38 -23.11
CA LEU A 125 15.61 4.08 -21.95
C LEU A 125 17.04 3.62 -21.72
N ASP A 126 17.96 4.57 -21.75
CA ASP A 126 19.36 4.34 -21.40
C ASP A 126 19.51 4.03 -19.90
N ILE A 127 20.70 3.59 -19.50
CA ILE A 127 21.03 3.31 -18.11
C ILE A 127 20.88 4.59 -17.30
N LEU A 128 20.11 4.54 -16.19
CA LEU A 128 19.79 5.66 -15.31
C LEU A 128 18.97 6.78 -15.97
N GLU A 129 18.41 6.53 -17.13
CA GLU A 129 17.50 7.49 -17.78
C GLU A 129 16.11 7.42 -17.16
N CYS A 130 15.50 8.59 -17.00
CA CYS A 130 14.13 8.76 -16.54
C CYS A 130 13.34 9.66 -17.47
N VAL A 131 12.10 9.28 -17.73
CA VAL A 131 11.13 10.06 -18.52
C VAL A 131 9.92 10.39 -17.65
N GLY A 132 9.56 11.68 -17.61
CA GLY A 132 8.36 12.15 -16.93
C GLY A 132 7.18 12.22 -17.90
N ILE A 133 6.02 11.72 -17.47
CA ILE A 133 4.74 11.84 -18.17
C ILE A 133 3.82 12.68 -17.27
N ARG A 134 3.31 13.77 -17.83
CA ARG A 134 2.33 14.62 -17.17
C ARG A 134 0.95 14.40 -17.78
N ILE A 135 -0.02 13.98 -16.98
CA ILE A 135 -1.40 13.71 -17.38
C ILE A 135 -2.32 14.72 -16.72
N LEU A 136 -3.23 15.29 -17.45
CA LEU A 136 -4.33 16.10 -16.94
C LEU A 136 -5.61 15.27 -16.99
N ALA A 137 -6.29 15.14 -15.87
CA ALA A 137 -7.55 14.43 -15.74
C ALA A 137 -8.56 15.25 -14.93
N GLN A 138 -9.83 15.07 -15.21
CA GLN A 138 -10.91 15.75 -14.53
C GLN A 138 -11.79 14.75 -13.77
N LEU A 139 -12.03 15.04 -12.50
CA LEU A 139 -12.90 14.23 -11.65
C LEU A 139 -14.37 14.44 -12.03
N ASP A 140 -15.12 13.35 -12.08
CA ASP A 140 -16.59 13.38 -12.24
C ASP A 140 -17.23 14.07 -11.02
N THR A 141 -18.12 15.01 -11.29
CA THR A 141 -18.83 15.80 -10.27
C THR A 141 -19.89 15.01 -9.49
N LEU A 142 -20.22 13.81 -9.94
CA LEU A 142 -21.20 12.94 -9.29
C LEU A 142 -20.57 12.02 -8.22
N THR A 143 -19.25 12.04 -8.06
CA THR A 143 -18.58 11.24 -7.03
C THR A 143 -18.89 11.77 -5.63
N ALA A 144 -18.98 10.87 -4.65
CA ALA A 144 -19.14 11.27 -3.25
C ALA A 144 -17.87 11.98 -2.74
N LEU A 145 -18.05 12.97 -1.87
CA LEU A 145 -16.91 13.63 -1.21
C LEU A 145 -16.18 12.65 -0.29
N GLY A 146 -14.87 12.60 -0.39
CA GLY A 146 -14.01 11.69 0.38
C GLY A 146 -13.87 10.29 -0.25
N ALA A 147 -14.46 10.06 -1.43
CA ALA A 147 -14.26 8.83 -2.20
C ALA A 147 -12.79 8.70 -2.60
N THR A 148 -12.30 7.46 -2.58
CA THR A 148 -10.92 7.15 -2.94
C THR A 148 -10.80 6.93 -4.45
N HIS A 149 -9.87 7.65 -5.08
CA HIS A 149 -9.55 7.52 -6.50
C HIS A 149 -8.13 7.03 -6.65
N CYS A 150 -7.93 6.01 -7.50
CA CYS A 150 -6.64 5.39 -7.74
C CYS A 150 -6.18 5.58 -9.17
N VAL A 151 -4.88 5.75 -9.34
CA VAL A 151 -4.19 5.75 -10.62
C VAL A 151 -3.11 4.68 -10.56
N GLU A 152 -3.18 3.70 -11.46
CA GLU A 152 -2.18 2.65 -11.58
C GLU A 152 -1.28 2.94 -12.78
N ALA A 153 0.03 2.76 -12.61
CA ALA A 153 0.98 2.82 -13.70
C ALA A 153 1.84 1.55 -13.74
N ARG A 154 2.10 1.06 -14.94
CA ARG A 154 2.95 -0.10 -15.23
C ARG A 154 3.94 0.25 -16.33
N ILE A 155 5.20 -0.16 -16.15
CA ILE A 155 6.26 0.00 -17.17
C ILE A 155 6.66 -1.36 -17.72
N PHE A 156 6.85 -1.43 -19.02
CA PHE A 156 7.30 -2.63 -19.75
C PHE A 156 8.60 -2.33 -20.51
N PRO A 157 9.47 -3.34 -20.68
CA PRO A 157 9.36 -4.70 -20.15
C PRO A 157 9.51 -4.73 -18.62
N ASP A 158 8.72 -5.58 -17.98
CA ASP A 158 8.74 -5.84 -16.55
C ASP A 158 9.63 -7.03 -16.16
N THR A 159 10.44 -7.49 -17.12
CA THR A 159 11.31 -8.66 -16.95
C THR A 159 12.45 -8.40 -15.99
N ILE A 160 12.70 -9.36 -15.11
CA ILE A 160 13.82 -9.38 -14.20
C ILE A 160 14.79 -10.49 -14.56
N CYS A 161 16.06 -10.15 -14.48
CA CYS A 161 17.15 -11.07 -14.75
C CYS A 161 17.55 -11.79 -13.46
N GLY A 162 17.40 -13.09 -13.43
CA GLY A 162 17.79 -13.95 -12.32
C GLY A 162 16.84 -15.13 -12.14
N THR A 163 17.34 -16.19 -11.52
CA THR A 163 16.50 -17.32 -11.10
C THR A 163 16.00 -17.07 -9.69
N MET A 164 14.70 -17.05 -9.50
CA MET A 164 14.09 -16.89 -8.18
C MET A 164 13.57 -18.24 -7.68
N PRO A 165 13.77 -18.60 -6.40
CA PRO A 165 13.25 -19.83 -5.81
C PRO A 165 11.76 -19.66 -5.44
N TRP A 166 10.94 -19.29 -6.41
CA TRP A 166 9.51 -19.06 -6.26
C TRP A 166 8.71 -20.09 -7.07
N THR A 167 7.53 -20.47 -6.60
CA THR A 167 6.68 -21.50 -7.21
C THR A 167 6.13 -21.11 -8.56
N GLY A 168 5.99 -19.81 -8.81
CA GLY A 168 5.38 -19.28 -10.03
C GLY A 168 3.90 -18.89 -9.84
N ALA A 169 3.28 -19.16 -8.68
CA ALA A 169 1.90 -18.78 -8.41
C ALA A 169 1.76 -17.26 -8.20
N ARG A 170 0.80 -16.63 -8.87
CA ARG A 170 0.54 -15.20 -8.78
C ARG A 170 -0.94 -14.93 -8.56
N ILE A 171 -1.29 -14.50 -7.36
CA ILE A 171 -2.67 -14.18 -7.00
C ILE A 171 -2.96 -12.72 -7.34
N GLN A 172 -4.07 -12.50 -8.03
CA GLN A 172 -4.65 -11.20 -8.28
C GLN A 172 -6.03 -11.13 -7.65
N ALA A 173 -6.36 -9.98 -7.06
CA ALA A 173 -7.65 -9.73 -6.44
C ALA A 173 -8.42 -8.66 -7.21
N HIS A 174 -9.72 -8.84 -7.35
CA HIS A 174 -10.64 -7.86 -7.93
C HIS A 174 -11.87 -7.72 -7.03
N ALA A 175 -12.52 -6.56 -7.08
CA ALA A 175 -13.74 -6.28 -6.35
C ALA A 175 -14.78 -5.67 -7.28
N THR A 176 -16.01 -6.16 -7.20
CA THR A 176 -17.15 -5.63 -7.94
C THR A 176 -18.38 -5.57 -7.06
N CYS A 177 -19.31 -4.69 -7.40
CA CYS A 177 -20.61 -4.64 -6.75
C CYS A 177 -21.69 -5.26 -7.64
N ASN A 178 -22.47 -6.16 -7.10
CA ASN A 178 -23.59 -6.79 -7.77
C ASN A 178 -24.87 -6.56 -6.93
N ASN A 179 -25.52 -5.42 -7.13
CA ASN A 179 -26.71 -4.93 -6.45
C ASN A 179 -26.58 -4.81 -4.92
N ASP A 180 -26.72 -5.92 -4.19
CA ASP A 180 -26.73 -6.01 -2.73
C ASP A 180 -25.54 -6.81 -2.17
N SER A 181 -24.56 -7.12 -3.02
CA SER A 181 -23.42 -7.94 -2.65
C SER A 181 -22.12 -7.35 -3.21
N VAL A 182 -21.09 -7.28 -2.38
CA VAL A 182 -19.71 -7.12 -2.85
C VAL A 182 -19.17 -8.47 -3.24
N VAL A 183 -18.68 -8.58 -4.46
CA VAL A 183 -18.09 -9.79 -5.01
C VAL A 183 -16.60 -9.57 -5.20
N PHE A 184 -15.79 -10.28 -4.44
CA PHE A 184 -14.36 -10.37 -4.64
C PHE A 184 -14.04 -11.58 -5.50
N SER A 185 -13.11 -11.45 -6.42
CA SER A 185 -12.51 -12.59 -7.14
C SER A 185 -11.01 -12.64 -6.87
N LEU A 186 -10.54 -13.81 -6.46
CA LEU A 186 -9.12 -14.13 -6.39
C LEU A 186 -8.80 -15.05 -7.57
N GLU A 187 -7.87 -14.60 -8.42
CA GLU A 187 -7.43 -15.32 -9.62
C GLU A 187 -5.96 -15.70 -9.48
N ASN A 188 -5.61 -16.95 -9.78
CA ASN A 188 -4.21 -17.34 -9.91
C ASN A 188 -3.76 -17.23 -11.37
N GLN A 189 -3.06 -16.16 -11.71
CA GLN A 189 -2.51 -15.91 -13.05
C GLN A 189 -1.15 -16.58 -13.29
N GLY A 190 -0.64 -17.33 -12.33
CA GLY A 190 0.64 -18.00 -12.37
C GLY A 190 0.55 -19.51 -12.44
N ALA A 191 1.56 -20.21 -11.93
CA ALA A 191 1.56 -21.65 -11.74
C ALA A 191 0.67 -22.06 -10.56
N ASP A 192 0.41 -23.36 -10.41
CA ASP A 192 -0.38 -23.90 -9.30
C ASP A 192 0.21 -23.51 -7.94
N MET A 193 -0.66 -23.12 -6.99
CA MET A 193 -0.23 -22.88 -5.61
C MET A 193 0.16 -24.20 -4.95
N LEU A 194 1.34 -24.24 -4.35
CA LEU A 194 1.82 -25.43 -3.62
C LEU A 194 1.35 -25.46 -2.17
N THR A 195 1.03 -24.30 -1.60
CA THR A 195 0.60 -24.19 -0.19
C THR A 195 -0.67 -23.37 -0.07
N GLY A 196 -1.59 -23.81 0.80
CA GLY A 196 -2.74 -23.00 1.16
C GLY A 196 -2.34 -21.71 1.86
N LYS A 197 -3.03 -20.61 1.55
CA LYS A 197 -2.85 -19.27 2.08
C LYS A 197 -4.14 -18.75 2.67
N ASN A 198 -4.11 -17.59 3.32
CA ASN A 198 -5.31 -16.96 3.86
C ASN A 198 -5.65 -15.70 3.07
N TYR A 199 -6.93 -15.42 2.99
CA TYR A 199 -7.41 -14.09 2.66
C TYR A 199 -8.14 -13.48 3.86
N THR A 200 -8.12 -12.17 3.95
CA THR A 200 -8.79 -11.38 4.98
C THR A 200 -9.73 -10.38 4.31
N VAL A 201 -10.99 -10.36 4.74
CA VAL A 201 -11.96 -9.34 4.32
C VAL A 201 -12.15 -8.36 5.45
N TYR A 202 -12.01 -7.08 5.14
CA TYR A 202 -12.31 -5.95 6.02
C TYR A 202 -13.62 -5.31 5.59
N VAL A 203 -14.40 -4.88 6.57
CA VAL A 203 -15.57 -4.03 6.38
C VAL A 203 -15.38 -2.80 7.24
N ASP A 204 -15.29 -1.64 6.61
CA ASP A 204 -14.86 -0.39 7.24
C ASP A 204 -13.50 -0.59 7.96
N ASP A 205 -13.47 -0.47 9.27
CA ASP A 205 -12.28 -0.54 10.13
C ASP A 205 -12.13 -1.88 10.88
N VAL A 206 -12.90 -2.92 10.52
CA VAL A 206 -12.85 -4.19 11.23
C VAL A 206 -12.56 -5.37 10.30
N ILE A 207 -11.85 -6.37 10.83
CA ILE A 207 -11.70 -7.68 10.18
C ILE A 207 -13.04 -8.41 10.27
N PHE A 208 -13.62 -8.68 9.12
CA PHE A 208 -14.92 -9.35 9.00
C PHE A 208 -14.79 -10.84 8.80
N ARG A 209 -13.80 -11.28 8.00
CA ARG A 209 -13.55 -12.69 7.69
C ARG A 209 -12.06 -12.96 7.48
N ILE A 210 -11.61 -14.10 7.95
CA ILE A 210 -10.34 -14.71 7.57
C ILE A 210 -10.64 -16.13 7.15
N ALA A 211 -10.21 -16.56 5.95
CA ALA A 211 -10.43 -17.92 5.48
C ALA A 211 -9.27 -18.40 4.59
N PRO A 212 -9.01 -19.71 4.54
CA PRO A 212 -7.99 -20.28 3.68
C PRO A 212 -8.44 -20.35 2.22
N PHE A 213 -7.46 -20.30 1.31
CA PHE A 213 -7.64 -20.58 -0.12
C PHE A 213 -6.40 -21.25 -0.71
N GLN A 214 -6.59 -21.93 -1.83
CA GLN A 214 -5.53 -22.49 -2.66
C GLN A 214 -6.09 -22.64 -4.07
N LEU A 215 -5.39 -22.14 -5.09
CA LEU A 215 -5.86 -22.06 -6.46
C LEU A 215 -4.86 -22.73 -7.42
N ASP A 216 -5.38 -23.52 -8.34
CA ASP A 216 -4.60 -24.01 -9.47
C ASP A 216 -4.38 -22.87 -10.51
N SER A 217 -3.49 -23.09 -11.46
CA SER A 217 -3.20 -22.13 -12.54
C SER A 217 -4.46 -21.78 -13.35
N GLY A 218 -4.78 -20.50 -13.43
CA GLY A 218 -5.98 -19.98 -14.10
C GLY A 218 -7.28 -20.15 -13.33
N GLU A 219 -7.23 -20.70 -12.12
CA GLU A 219 -8.44 -20.86 -11.28
C GLU A 219 -8.84 -19.51 -10.67
N VAL A 220 -10.17 -19.30 -10.58
CA VAL A 220 -10.79 -18.11 -9.99
C VAL A 220 -11.72 -18.53 -8.87
N MET A 221 -11.53 -17.95 -7.68
CA MET A 221 -12.43 -18.12 -6.54
C MET A 221 -13.23 -16.83 -6.31
N GLU A 222 -14.57 -16.94 -6.27
CA GLU A 222 -15.45 -15.83 -5.89
C GLU A 222 -15.80 -15.88 -4.40
N ILE A 223 -15.68 -14.73 -3.74
CA ILE A 223 -16.08 -14.49 -2.35
C ILE A 223 -17.18 -13.42 -2.37
N ARG A 224 -18.36 -13.77 -1.87
CA ARG A 224 -19.53 -12.87 -1.83
C ARG A 224 -19.80 -12.46 -0.39
N GLU A 225 -19.94 -11.16 -0.18
CA GLU A 225 -20.35 -10.56 1.08
C GLU A 225 -21.60 -9.70 0.86
N GLU A 226 -22.57 -9.81 1.77
CA GLU A 226 -23.73 -8.93 1.76
C GLU A 226 -23.28 -7.47 1.88
N ALA A 227 -23.75 -6.60 1.00
CA ALA A 227 -23.39 -5.20 1.01
C ALA A 227 -24.15 -4.47 2.13
N LEU A 228 -23.47 -4.22 3.24
CA LEU A 228 -23.99 -3.37 4.33
C LEU A 228 -24.12 -1.94 3.85
N VAL A 229 -25.21 -1.28 4.28
CA VAL A 229 -25.51 0.09 3.84
C VAL A 229 -24.41 1.05 4.28
N GLY A 230 -23.82 1.74 3.31
CA GLY A 230 -22.75 2.70 3.51
C GLY A 230 -21.37 2.13 3.76
N ALA A 231 -21.19 0.82 3.81
CA ALA A 231 -19.91 0.22 4.16
C ALA A 231 -18.88 0.24 3.01
N THR A 232 -17.61 0.29 3.39
CA THR A 232 -16.44 0.11 2.53
C THR A 232 -15.85 -1.27 2.76
N TYR A 233 -15.54 -1.98 1.69
CA TYR A 233 -15.04 -3.36 1.71
C TYR A 233 -13.63 -3.43 1.14
N ARG A 234 -12.77 -4.25 1.75
CA ARG A 234 -11.42 -4.55 1.29
C ARG A 234 -11.11 -6.02 1.47
N ILE A 235 -10.42 -6.64 0.51
CA ILE A 235 -9.83 -7.97 0.63
C ILE A 235 -8.31 -7.88 0.53
N GLU A 236 -7.64 -8.67 1.35
CA GLU A 236 -6.21 -8.94 1.28
C GLU A 236 -6.00 -10.44 1.17
N ALA A 237 -5.28 -10.90 0.16
CA ALA A 237 -4.96 -12.31 -0.05
C ALA A 237 -3.44 -12.51 -0.09
N GLU A 238 -2.94 -13.42 0.74
CA GLU A 238 -1.51 -13.70 0.83
C GLU A 238 -0.99 -14.38 -0.45
N GLN A 239 0.18 -13.95 -0.92
CA GLN A 239 0.94 -14.66 -1.95
C GLN A 239 1.69 -15.86 -1.37
N GLU A 240 2.20 -16.76 -2.22
CA GLU A 240 3.06 -17.84 -1.77
C GLU A 240 4.43 -17.32 -1.26
N PRO A 241 5.13 -18.13 -0.42
CA PRO A 241 6.46 -17.76 0.09
C PRO A 241 7.43 -17.45 -1.04
N ASN A 242 8.30 -16.49 -0.80
CA ASN A 242 9.30 -16.00 -1.76
C ASN A 242 8.67 -15.39 -3.03
N PHE A 243 7.41 -14.94 -2.94
CA PHE A 243 6.81 -14.17 -4.01
C PHE A 243 7.74 -12.99 -4.32
N PRO A 244 8.15 -12.84 -5.58
CA PRO A 244 9.15 -11.85 -5.93
C PRO A 244 8.60 -10.43 -5.75
N THR A 245 9.30 -9.61 -4.98
CA THR A 245 8.89 -8.21 -4.72
C THR A 245 8.75 -7.36 -5.99
N TYR A 246 9.32 -7.79 -7.08
CA TYR A 246 9.21 -7.16 -8.38
C TYR A 246 7.94 -7.52 -9.18
N LEU A 247 7.21 -8.56 -8.76
CA LEU A 247 5.89 -8.91 -9.31
C LEU A 247 4.74 -8.39 -8.46
N GLY A 248 5.02 -7.84 -7.30
CA GLY A 248 4.05 -7.32 -6.37
C GLY A 248 4.44 -7.51 -4.91
N ASP A 249 3.55 -7.05 -4.07
CA ASP A 249 3.66 -7.33 -2.64
C ASP A 249 3.27 -8.77 -2.34
N SER A 250 3.65 -9.21 -1.15
CA SER A 250 3.26 -10.51 -0.60
C SER A 250 1.75 -10.65 -0.38
N ILE A 251 0.97 -9.64 -0.73
CA ILE A 251 -0.49 -9.55 -0.52
C ILE A 251 -1.14 -8.96 -1.78
N ALA A 252 -2.13 -9.67 -2.34
CA ALA A 252 -3.00 -9.15 -3.39
C ALA A 252 -4.19 -8.43 -2.75
N ILE A 253 -4.53 -7.24 -3.23
CA ILE A 253 -5.51 -6.35 -2.61
C ILE A 253 -6.56 -5.92 -3.63
N ALA A 254 -7.81 -5.89 -3.19
CA ALA A 254 -8.90 -5.21 -3.89
C ALA A 254 -9.87 -4.58 -2.88
N PHE A 255 -10.59 -3.55 -3.30
CA PHE A 255 -11.56 -2.88 -2.45
C PHE A 255 -12.77 -2.37 -3.25
N PHE A 256 -13.86 -2.10 -2.54
CA PHE A 256 -15.06 -1.46 -3.09
C PHE A 256 -15.71 -0.55 -2.06
N GLU A 257 -15.97 0.69 -2.44
CA GLU A 257 -16.64 1.70 -1.63
C GLU A 257 -18.10 1.84 -2.06
N GLY A 258 -19.03 1.84 -1.10
CA GLY A 258 -20.43 2.25 -1.32
C GLY A 258 -21.28 1.33 -2.18
N CYS A 259 -21.05 0.00 -2.18
CA CYS A 259 -21.88 -0.96 -2.94
C CYS A 259 -23.38 -0.84 -2.58
N ALA A 260 -23.71 -0.77 -1.29
CA ALA A 260 -25.04 -0.38 -0.81
C ALA A 260 -24.95 1.04 -0.22
N ALA A 261 -25.13 2.04 -1.06
CA ALA A 261 -25.01 3.43 -0.64
C ALA A 261 -26.10 3.85 0.36
N LEU A 262 -25.79 4.82 1.20
CA LEU A 262 -26.79 5.50 2.05
C LEU A 262 -27.86 6.15 1.18
N PRO A 263 -29.07 6.46 1.70
CA PRO A 263 -30.17 7.05 0.94
C PRO A 263 -29.81 8.37 0.23
N ASN A 264 -28.79 9.08 0.69
CA ASN A 264 -28.26 10.30 0.09
C ASN A 264 -27.14 10.05 -0.95
N GLY A 265 -26.86 8.78 -1.30
CA GLY A 265 -25.77 8.38 -2.18
C GLY A 265 -24.38 8.36 -1.53
N GLY A 266 -24.29 8.61 -0.23
CA GLY A 266 -23.03 8.57 0.52
C GLY A 266 -22.65 7.17 0.98
N PHE A 267 -21.41 7.03 1.48
CA PHE A 267 -20.87 5.81 2.10
C PHE A 267 -19.76 6.18 3.10
N ASN A 268 -19.28 5.21 3.84
CA ASN A 268 -18.21 5.40 4.79
C ASN A 268 -16.88 5.57 4.05
N VAL A 269 -16.23 6.72 4.23
CA VAL A 269 -15.03 7.13 3.48
C VAL A 269 -13.78 7.12 4.35
N GLY A 270 -12.61 7.06 3.70
CA GLY A 270 -11.31 7.20 4.37
C GLY A 270 -10.77 5.92 4.99
N PHE A 271 -11.38 4.75 4.75
CA PHE A 271 -10.90 3.47 5.26
C PHE A 271 -9.83 2.83 4.37
N ILE A 272 -9.89 3.04 3.06
CA ILE A 272 -8.96 2.40 2.11
C ILE A 272 -7.53 2.90 2.32
N THR A 273 -7.34 4.19 2.48
CA THR A 273 -6.01 4.81 2.61
C THR A 273 -5.41 4.72 4.01
N GLN A 274 -6.15 4.18 5.01
CA GLN A 274 -5.60 3.88 6.33
C GLN A 274 -4.60 2.74 6.30
N PHE A 275 -4.81 1.78 5.38
CA PHE A 275 -3.98 0.60 5.23
C PHE A 275 -3.01 0.76 4.06
N TYR A 276 -1.91 0.02 4.14
CA TYR A 276 -0.98 -0.08 3.02
C TYR A 276 -1.68 -0.73 1.81
N LEU A 277 -1.55 -0.10 0.65
CA LEU A 277 -2.23 -0.55 -0.58
C LEU A 277 -1.47 -1.60 -1.37
N GLY A 278 -0.35 -2.06 -0.83
CA GLY A 278 0.34 -3.22 -1.35
C GLY A 278 1.01 -3.03 -2.70
N THR A 279 1.48 -1.85 -3.05
CA THR A 279 2.06 -1.62 -4.38
C THR A 279 3.42 -1.00 -4.32
N SER A 280 4.42 -1.81 -4.15
CA SER A 280 5.78 -1.41 -4.40
C SER A 280 6.52 -2.41 -5.25
N ILE A 281 6.00 -2.63 -6.46
CA ILE A 281 6.83 -3.24 -7.48
C ILE A 281 7.60 -2.14 -8.19
N PRO A 282 8.86 -2.34 -8.49
CA PRO A 282 9.59 -1.40 -9.34
C PRO A 282 8.84 -1.06 -10.62
N SER A 283 8.30 -2.07 -11.31
CA SER A 283 7.61 -1.92 -12.60
C SER A 283 6.12 -1.56 -12.52
N GLN A 284 5.53 -1.47 -11.32
CA GLN A 284 4.11 -1.14 -11.13
C GLN A 284 3.91 -0.33 -9.87
N THR A 285 3.06 0.68 -9.93
CA THR A 285 2.67 1.48 -8.76
C THR A 285 1.19 1.84 -8.81
N ILE A 286 0.55 1.90 -7.65
CA ILE A 286 -0.80 2.46 -7.49
C ILE A 286 -0.71 3.67 -6.56
N PHE A 287 -1.26 4.77 -6.99
CA PHE A 287 -1.41 5.98 -6.19
C PHE A 287 -2.90 6.23 -5.94
N CYS A 288 -3.31 6.19 -4.68
CA CYS A 288 -4.71 6.42 -4.29
C CYS A 288 -4.80 7.62 -3.35
N GLN A 289 -5.82 8.43 -3.56
CA GLN A 289 -6.10 9.60 -2.72
C GLN A 289 -7.60 9.90 -2.71
N GLU A 290 -8.11 10.34 -1.57
CA GLU A 290 -9.49 10.81 -1.49
C GLU A 290 -9.66 12.15 -2.22
N ASN A 291 -10.83 12.34 -2.83
CA ASN A 291 -11.19 13.62 -3.40
C ASN A 291 -11.50 14.65 -2.31
N VAL A 292 -11.22 15.91 -2.60
CA VAL A 292 -11.34 16.99 -1.63
C VAL A 292 -11.94 18.27 -2.27
N PHE A 293 -12.66 19.08 -1.48
CA PHE A 293 -13.05 20.42 -1.91
C PHE A 293 -11.96 21.46 -1.60
N ALA A 294 -11.50 21.45 -0.36
CA ALA A 294 -10.48 22.39 0.10
C ALA A 294 -9.37 21.65 0.82
N TYR A 295 -8.15 22.00 0.53
CA TYR A 295 -6.95 21.43 1.17
C TYR A 295 -5.89 22.52 1.33
N ASP A 296 -4.97 22.33 2.27
CA ASP A 296 -3.78 23.16 2.38
C ASP A 296 -2.85 22.84 1.19
N PRO A 297 -2.57 23.81 0.32
CA PRO A 297 -1.74 23.55 -0.85
C PRO A 297 -0.24 23.39 -0.52
N ASN A 298 0.16 23.64 0.72
CA ASN A 298 1.53 23.52 1.21
C ASN A 298 1.58 22.51 2.36
N ASP A 299 1.46 21.23 2.04
CA ASP A 299 1.40 20.17 3.04
C ASP A 299 2.32 19.00 2.73
N LYS A 300 2.30 18.04 3.64
CA LYS A 300 2.99 16.75 3.49
C LYS A 300 2.02 15.63 3.79
N LEU A 301 1.63 14.93 2.74
CA LEU A 301 0.84 13.71 2.84
C LEU A 301 1.74 12.52 3.15
N ALA A 302 1.18 11.54 3.82
CA ALA A 302 1.84 10.29 4.10
C ALA A 302 0.86 9.12 3.89
N GLN A 303 1.32 8.05 3.25
CA GLN A 303 0.53 6.84 2.96
C GLN A 303 1.31 5.60 3.39
N PRO A 304 0.59 4.61 4.00
CA PRO A 304 -0.83 4.66 4.39
C PRO A 304 -1.07 5.78 5.39
N LYS A 305 -2.31 6.22 5.59
CA LYS A 305 -2.63 7.20 6.65
C LYS A 305 -2.43 6.63 8.05
N GLY A 306 -2.42 5.31 8.18
CA GLY A 306 -2.44 4.62 9.46
C GLY A 306 -3.85 4.51 10.05
N TYR A 307 -4.07 3.48 10.85
CA TYR A 307 -5.36 3.11 11.41
C TYR A 307 -5.74 4.01 12.59
N GLY A 308 -6.94 4.53 12.52
CA GLY A 308 -7.57 5.32 13.59
C GLY A 308 -6.87 6.66 13.88
N PRO A 309 -7.25 7.34 14.98
CA PRO A 309 -6.75 8.68 15.31
C PRO A 309 -5.28 8.71 15.71
N ASP A 310 -4.71 7.57 16.12
CA ASP A 310 -3.29 7.44 16.48
C ASP A 310 -2.42 7.08 15.28
N HIS A 311 -3.00 6.95 14.08
CA HIS A 311 -2.32 6.58 12.83
C HIS A 311 -1.45 5.32 13.00
N LEU A 312 -2.04 4.24 13.53
CA LEU A 312 -1.33 3.01 13.82
C LEU A 312 -0.88 2.30 12.54
N ILE A 313 0.37 1.86 12.52
CA ILE A 313 0.98 1.09 11.43
C ILE A 313 1.81 -0.06 12.00
N TYR A 314 1.99 -1.10 11.18
CA TYR A 314 2.89 -2.20 11.50
C TYR A 314 4.36 -1.80 11.31
N ASN A 315 5.25 -2.44 12.07
CA ASN A 315 6.69 -2.12 12.09
C ASN A 315 7.43 -2.36 10.75
N ASN A 316 6.81 -2.99 9.78
CA ASN A 316 7.36 -3.24 8.45
C ASN A 316 6.64 -2.46 7.35
N THR A 317 5.76 -1.53 7.71
CA THR A 317 4.99 -0.74 6.74
C THR A 317 5.90 0.27 6.04
N PRO A 318 6.05 0.23 4.71
CA PRO A 318 6.74 1.29 3.99
C PRO A 318 5.91 2.57 3.99
N LEU A 319 6.58 3.71 4.02
CA LEU A 319 5.92 5.02 4.05
C LEU A 319 6.17 5.78 2.75
N ASP A 320 5.10 6.15 2.08
CA ASP A 320 5.11 7.03 0.92
C ASP A 320 4.77 8.44 1.34
N TYR A 321 5.69 9.36 1.13
CA TYR A 321 5.49 10.77 1.39
C TYR A 321 5.31 11.54 0.09
N THR A 322 4.29 12.40 0.03
CA THR A 322 4.11 13.39 -1.02
C THR A 322 4.10 14.78 -0.41
N ILE A 323 5.06 15.62 -0.79
CA ILE A 323 5.10 17.02 -0.38
C ILE A 323 4.52 17.85 -1.49
N ARG A 324 3.46 18.60 -1.19
CA ARG A 324 2.76 19.48 -2.11
C ARG A 324 3.11 20.93 -1.80
N PHE A 325 3.16 21.76 -2.83
CA PHE A 325 3.41 23.17 -2.69
C PHE A 325 2.66 23.98 -3.74
N GLN A 326 2.24 25.18 -3.39
CA GLN A 326 1.62 26.11 -4.31
C GLN A 326 2.20 27.52 -4.10
N ASN A 327 2.47 28.19 -5.19
CA ASN A 327 2.81 29.60 -5.15
C ASN A 327 1.53 30.45 -5.02
N THR A 328 1.19 30.79 -3.79
CA THR A 328 0.06 31.68 -3.45
C THR A 328 0.49 33.14 -3.32
N GLY A 329 1.69 33.48 -3.78
CA GLY A 329 2.20 34.83 -3.82
C GLY A 329 1.54 35.72 -4.89
N ASN A 330 2.25 36.73 -5.35
CA ASN A 330 1.80 37.67 -6.37
C ASN A 330 2.79 37.82 -7.53
N ASP A 331 3.80 36.95 -7.61
CA ASP A 331 4.79 36.89 -8.68
C ASP A 331 5.27 35.45 -8.88
N THR A 332 5.87 35.18 -10.03
CA THR A 332 6.40 33.86 -10.41
C THR A 332 7.59 33.49 -9.53
N ALA A 333 7.50 32.35 -8.83
CA ALA A 333 8.64 31.77 -8.14
C ALA A 333 9.63 31.15 -9.13
N ARG A 334 10.92 31.41 -8.97
CA ARG A 334 11.98 30.91 -9.85
C ARG A 334 12.75 29.76 -9.27
N ARG A 335 12.63 29.55 -7.95
CA ARG A 335 13.26 28.45 -7.23
C ARG A 335 12.40 28.03 -6.07
N VAL A 336 12.20 26.72 -5.94
CA VAL A 336 11.61 26.12 -4.75
C VAL A 336 12.60 25.13 -4.15
N ILE A 337 12.83 25.23 -2.84
CA ILE A 337 13.64 24.28 -2.08
C ILE A 337 12.78 23.70 -0.98
N ILE A 338 12.65 22.39 -0.96
CA ILE A 338 12.01 21.65 0.12
C ILE A 338 13.12 21.09 1.01
N ARG A 339 13.00 21.26 2.32
CA ARG A 339 13.90 20.67 3.33
C ARG A 339 13.08 19.80 4.26
N ASP A 340 13.38 18.54 4.25
CA ASP A 340 12.74 17.53 5.06
C ASP A 340 13.77 16.94 6.04
N THR A 341 13.55 17.13 7.33
CA THR A 341 14.42 16.54 8.34
C THR A 341 13.92 15.16 8.69
N ILE A 342 14.52 14.14 8.07
CA ILE A 342 14.13 12.74 8.23
C ILE A 342 14.37 12.29 9.67
N SER A 343 13.34 11.66 10.25
CA SER A 343 13.40 11.07 11.59
C SER A 343 14.48 9.97 11.65
N PRO A 344 15.25 9.84 12.74
CA PRO A 344 16.18 8.72 12.93
C PRO A 344 15.50 7.36 13.03
N LEU A 345 14.17 7.32 13.16
CA LEU A 345 13.36 6.09 13.16
C LEU A 345 13.03 5.60 11.72
N LEU A 346 13.42 6.38 10.69
CA LEU A 346 13.32 6.02 9.29
C LEU A 346 14.69 5.62 8.75
N ASP A 347 14.74 4.63 7.88
CA ASP A 347 16.01 4.15 7.31
C ASP A 347 16.31 4.88 6.00
N LEU A 348 17.18 5.89 6.07
CA LEU A 348 17.62 6.67 4.90
C LEU A 348 18.28 5.84 3.80
N ASN A 349 18.76 4.64 4.11
CA ASN A 349 19.35 3.76 3.09
C ASN A 349 18.28 3.17 2.17
N THR A 350 17.03 3.18 2.59
CA THR A 350 15.88 2.70 1.82
C THR A 350 15.16 3.81 1.07
N LEU A 351 15.72 5.03 1.05
CA LEU A 351 15.11 6.17 0.37
C LEU A 351 15.01 5.92 -1.13
N GLU A 352 13.79 5.98 -1.63
CA GLU A 352 13.48 5.93 -3.05
C GLU A 352 12.75 7.22 -3.42
N VAL A 353 13.36 8.02 -4.30
CA VAL A 353 12.77 9.27 -4.76
C VAL A 353 11.87 8.97 -5.96
N GLY A 354 10.62 9.38 -5.88
CA GLY A 354 9.59 9.10 -6.86
C GLY A 354 9.30 10.28 -7.79
N ALA A 355 8.08 10.28 -8.35
CA ALA A 355 7.61 11.28 -9.29
C ALA A 355 7.55 12.69 -8.68
N ALA A 356 7.75 13.69 -9.53
CA ALA A 356 7.58 15.10 -9.20
C ALA A 356 6.90 15.84 -10.35
N SER A 357 6.29 16.97 -10.02
CA SER A 357 5.60 17.83 -11.01
C SER A 357 6.53 18.60 -11.93
N HIS A 358 7.77 18.84 -11.49
CA HIS A 358 8.78 19.64 -12.19
C HIS A 358 10.16 18.99 -12.07
N ASN A 359 11.06 19.34 -12.97
CA ASN A 359 12.44 18.89 -12.88
C ASN A 359 13.10 19.36 -11.59
N PHE A 360 13.80 18.47 -10.93
CA PHE A 360 14.45 18.74 -9.66
C PHE A 360 15.77 17.96 -9.54
N ARG A 361 16.56 18.32 -8.57
CA ARG A 361 17.65 17.51 -8.04
C ARG A 361 17.48 17.37 -6.54
N TYR A 362 18.02 16.32 -5.95
CA TYR A 362 17.98 16.15 -4.50
C TYR A 362 19.36 15.85 -3.93
N ASP A 363 19.54 16.17 -2.67
CA ASP A 363 20.70 15.79 -1.87
C ASP A 363 20.32 15.58 -0.40
N ILE A 364 21.19 14.93 0.35
CA ILE A 364 21.06 14.75 1.80
C ILE A 364 22.22 15.51 2.45
N VAL A 365 21.90 16.47 3.31
CA VAL A 365 22.90 17.26 4.03
C VAL A 365 22.79 17.04 5.53
N ARG A 366 23.92 17.21 6.23
CA ARG A 366 24.01 17.02 7.69
C ARG A 366 23.53 15.64 8.16
N GLY A 367 23.57 14.62 7.29
CA GLY A 367 23.26 13.25 7.60
C GLY A 367 21.78 12.87 7.54
N ASN A 368 20.84 13.80 7.70
CA ASN A 368 19.42 13.50 7.73
C ASN A 368 18.47 14.57 7.16
N ILE A 369 19.00 15.62 6.54
CA ILE A 369 18.17 16.65 5.91
C ILE A 369 18.11 16.34 4.42
N LEU A 370 17.02 15.76 3.96
CA LEU A 370 16.69 15.55 2.56
C LEU A 370 16.25 16.89 1.95
N ARG A 371 16.89 17.32 0.86
CA ARG A 371 16.52 18.52 0.13
C ARG A 371 16.11 18.18 -1.29
N PHE A 372 14.94 18.66 -1.70
CA PHE A 372 14.54 18.71 -3.10
C PHE A 372 14.71 20.14 -3.60
N ILE A 373 15.38 20.30 -4.73
CA ILE A 373 15.79 21.59 -5.27
C ILE A 373 15.26 21.72 -6.68
N PHE A 374 14.24 22.54 -6.84
CA PHE A 374 13.65 22.92 -8.11
C PHE A 374 14.28 24.26 -8.54
N ASP A 375 15.30 24.22 -9.39
CA ASP A 375 16.05 25.40 -9.82
C ASP A 375 16.68 25.16 -11.21
N PRO A 376 16.15 25.83 -12.28
CA PRO A 376 15.00 26.74 -12.26
C PRO A 376 13.65 26.04 -12.23
N ILE A 377 12.67 26.67 -11.54
CA ILE A 377 11.25 26.32 -11.65
C ILE A 377 10.49 27.55 -12.12
N ILE A 378 9.75 27.65 -13.06
CA ILE A 378 8.94 28.82 -13.43
C ILE A 378 7.51 28.57 -12.95
N LEU A 379 7.28 28.81 -11.66
CA LEU A 379 6.02 28.50 -10.99
C LEU A 379 5.17 29.79 -10.88
N PRO A 380 4.15 30.00 -11.73
CA PRO A 380 3.32 31.19 -11.67
C PRO A 380 2.59 31.27 -10.32
N ASP A 381 2.10 32.47 -9.97
CA ASP A 381 1.20 32.59 -8.82
C ASP A 381 -0.19 32.04 -9.13
N SER A 382 -0.92 31.67 -8.06
CA SER A 382 -2.26 31.04 -8.19
C SER A 382 -3.32 31.98 -8.79
N GLY A 383 -3.11 33.28 -8.71
CA GLY A 383 -3.98 34.29 -9.34
C GLY A 383 -3.79 34.38 -10.85
N ALA A 384 -2.55 34.13 -11.32
CA ALA A 384 -2.24 34.11 -12.74
C ALA A 384 -2.61 32.78 -13.41
N ASN A 385 -2.29 31.65 -12.76
CA ASN A 385 -2.64 30.30 -13.25
C ASN A 385 -2.76 29.31 -12.10
N GLN A 386 -3.97 28.99 -11.71
CA GLN A 386 -4.27 28.11 -10.59
C GLN A 386 -3.66 26.70 -10.77
N LEU A 387 -3.75 26.11 -11.95
CA LEU A 387 -3.24 24.77 -12.21
C LEU A 387 -1.71 24.72 -12.17
N GLU A 388 -1.06 25.61 -12.92
CA GLU A 388 0.40 25.63 -13.06
C GLU A 388 1.12 26.19 -11.81
N SER A 389 0.38 26.80 -10.87
CA SER A 389 0.96 27.29 -9.61
C SER A 389 1.27 26.21 -8.60
N ASN A 390 0.87 24.95 -8.89
CA ASN A 390 1.04 23.81 -8.01
C ASN A 390 2.28 22.99 -8.36
N GLY A 391 2.89 22.40 -7.34
CA GLY A 391 3.95 21.43 -7.50
C GLY A 391 3.89 20.34 -6.44
N SER A 392 4.56 19.23 -6.73
CA SER A 392 4.68 18.11 -5.81
C SER A 392 5.96 17.33 -6.04
N VAL A 393 6.39 16.59 -5.02
CA VAL A 393 7.43 15.57 -5.10
C VAL A 393 7.09 14.46 -4.13
N SER A 394 7.35 13.22 -4.55
CA SER A 394 7.13 12.03 -3.73
C SER A 394 8.43 11.31 -3.40
N PHE A 395 8.44 10.59 -2.29
CA PHE A 395 9.49 9.65 -1.96
C PHE A 395 8.97 8.56 -1.03
N ARG A 396 9.57 7.38 -1.12
CA ARG A 396 9.32 6.22 -0.25
C ARG A 396 10.48 6.01 0.69
N ILE A 397 10.19 5.55 1.92
CA ILE A 397 11.21 5.22 2.91
C ILE A 397 10.69 4.14 3.87
N GLN A 398 11.57 3.24 4.28
CA GLN A 398 11.26 2.21 5.25
C GLN A 398 11.49 2.69 6.69
N LEU A 399 10.87 2.00 7.62
CA LEU A 399 11.13 2.16 9.04
C LEU A 399 12.47 1.51 9.43
N GLN A 400 13.09 2.01 10.50
CA GLN A 400 14.15 1.24 11.15
C GLN A 400 13.57 -0.08 11.68
N PRO A 401 14.31 -1.20 11.58
CA PRO A 401 13.80 -2.50 12.02
C PRO A 401 13.59 -2.55 13.53
N ASN A 402 12.63 -3.38 13.97
CA ASN A 402 12.37 -3.70 15.38
C ASN A 402 12.01 -2.49 16.26
N LEU A 403 11.28 -1.53 15.74
CA LEU A 403 10.72 -0.45 16.55
C LEU A 403 9.66 -1.01 17.50
N PRO A 404 9.69 -0.67 18.82
CA PRO A 404 8.69 -1.14 19.79
C PRO A 404 7.30 -0.54 19.52
N ASP A 405 6.26 -1.27 19.90
CA ASP A 405 4.90 -0.73 19.93
C ASP A 405 4.81 0.54 20.78
N GLY A 406 3.99 1.49 20.37
CA GLY A 406 3.88 2.81 20.96
C GLY A 406 4.97 3.81 20.52
N THR A 407 5.94 3.40 19.68
CA THR A 407 6.92 4.34 19.11
C THR A 407 6.23 5.31 18.17
N MET A 408 6.38 6.61 18.44
CA MET A 408 5.82 7.66 17.60
C MET A 408 6.86 8.17 16.59
N ILE A 409 6.50 8.17 15.31
CA ILE A 409 7.29 8.67 14.20
C ILE A 409 6.65 9.95 13.71
N GLN A 410 7.41 11.03 13.63
CA GLN A 410 6.91 12.32 13.14
C GLN A 410 7.83 12.84 12.05
N ASN A 411 7.24 13.41 11.00
CA ASN A 411 7.97 14.03 9.93
C ASN A 411 7.23 15.25 9.38
N ARG A 412 7.97 16.33 9.02
CA ARG A 412 7.45 17.53 8.38
C ARG A 412 8.52 18.17 7.50
N ALA A 413 8.11 18.98 6.55
CA ALA A 413 9.00 19.68 5.63
C ALA A 413 8.87 21.21 5.76
N GLY A 414 9.92 21.91 5.37
CA GLY A 414 9.92 23.35 5.14
C GLY A 414 10.06 23.65 3.66
N ILE A 415 9.11 24.42 3.10
CA ILE A 415 9.04 24.78 1.68
C ILE A 415 9.49 26.24 1.53
N TYR A 416 10.55 26.46 0.79
CA TYR A 416 11.16 27.78 0.56
C TYR A 416 10.91 28.22 -0.87
N PHE A 417 10.17 29.31 -1.06
CA PHE A 417 9.98 29.96 -2.36
C PHE A 417 10.99 31.11 -2.48
N ASP A 418 11.90 31.01 -3.44
CA ASP A 418 12.99 31.93 -3.67
C ASP A 418 13.80 32.23 -2.39
N TYR A 419 13.71 33.44 -1.87
CA TYR A 419 14.41 33.92 -0.65
C TYR A 419 13.46 34.13 0.53
N ASN A 420 12.19 33.74 0.40
CA ASN A 420 11.20 33.90 1.46
C ASN A 420 11.44 32.95 2.64
N PRO A 421 10.95 33.31 3.84
CA PRO A 421 10.88 32.35 4.95
C PRO A 421 10.11 31.08 4.56
N PRO A 422 10.46 29.94 5.14
CA PRO A 422 9.80 28.68 4.78
C PRO A 422 8.35 28.64 5.24
N ILE A 423 7.50 28.04 4.42
CA ILE A 423 6.20 27.51 4.85
C ILE A 423 6.48 26.14 5.44
N ILE A 424 6.07 25.93 6.69
CA ILE A 424 6.28 24.66 7.39
C ILE A 424 5.01 23.83 7.28
N THR A 425 5.12 22.62 6.75
CA THR A 425 4.00 21.70 6.64
C THR A 425 3.52 21.22 8.02
N PRO A 426 2.26 20.81 8.17
CA PRO A 426 1.83 20.00 9.30
C PRO A 426 2.72 18.76 9.49
N TYR A 427 2.70 18.19 10.68
CA TYR A 427 3.34 16.91 10.91
C TYR A 427 2.51 15.77 10.29
N ALA A 428 3.15 14.97 9.47
CA ALA A 428 2.72 13.59 9.24
C ALA A 428 3.25 12.74 10.40
N PHE A 429 2.38 12.00 11.09
CA PHE A 429 2.81 11.19 12.24
C PHE A 429 2.18 9.80 12.20
N TYR A 430 2.87 8.85 12.81
CA TYR A 430 2.46 7.46 12.96
C TYR A 430 2.81 6.94 14.33
N THR A 431 2.10 5.93 14.77
CA THR A 431 2.42 5.15 15.96
C THR A 431 2.59 3.69 15.58
N ILE A 432 3.68 3.07 15.99
CA ILE A 432 3.90 1.63 15.78
C ILE A 432 2.96 0.85 16.66
N GLY A 433 2.27 -0.12 16.08
CA GLY A 433 1.39 -1.03 16.80
C GLY A 433 1.36 -2.43 16.21
N SER A 434 0.86 -3.36 17.02
CA SER A 434 0.52 -4.72 16.62
C SER A 434 -0.93 -5.00 17.01
N ASP A 435 -1.63 -5.86 16.25
CA ASP A 435 -2.99 -6.33 16.54
C ASP A 435 -4.04 -5.22 16.82
N PHE A 436 -3.86 -4.06 16.19
CA PHE A 436 -4.71 -2.89 16.44
C PHE A 436 -6.02 -2.87 15.64
N VAL A 437 -6.17 -3.72 14.61
CA VAL A 437 -7.40 -3.82 13.84
C VAL A 437 -8.36 -4.78 14.55
N PRO A 438 -9.53 -4.32 15.03
CA PRO A 438 -10.44 -5.17 15.76
C PRO A 438 -11.00 -6.27 14.87
N LEU A 439 -10.97 -7.50 15.36
CA LEU A 439 -11.70 -8.60 14.74
C LEU A 439 -13.19 -8.45 15.10
N ASN A 440 -14.06 -8.32 14.12
CA ASN A 440 -15.50 -8.36 14.36
C ASN A 440 -15.91 -9.81 14.66
N VAL A 441 -15.88 -10.15 15.94
CA VAL A 441 -16.49 -11.39 16.42
C VAL A 441 -17.99 -11.15 16.53
N SER A 442 -18.68 -11.02 15.38
CA SER A 442 -20.13 -11.05 15.44
C SER A 442 -20.56 -12.43 15.93
N ASN A 443 -21.22 -12.47 17.08
CA ASN A 443 -21.89 -13.68 17.58
C ASN A 443 -23.11 -14.08 16.71
N THR A 444 -23.26 -13.48 15.54
CA THR A 444 -24.27 -13.86 14.56
C THR A 444 -23.82 -15.18 13.91
N ILE A 445 -24.35 -16.23 14.42
CA ILE A 445 -24.40 -17.52 13.74
C ILE A 445 -25.15 -17.25 12.43
N SER A 446 -24.46 -17.34 11.29
CA SER A 446 -25.16 -17.42 10.00
C SER A 446 -26.00 -18.68 10.04
N GLU A 447 -27.29 -18.52 10.22
CA GLU A 447 -28.24 -19.62 10.12
C GLU A 447 -28.20 -20.16 8.70
N ILE A 448 -27.49 -21.28 8.51
CA ILE A 448 -27.51 -22.00 7.22
C ILE A 448 -28.87 -22.67 7.01
N LEU A 449 -29.72 -22.74 8.05
CA LEU A 449 -31.06 -23.26 7.94
C LEU A 449 -32.07 -22.36 8.70
N PRO A 450 -33.18 -21.97 8.08
CA PRO A 450 -34.17 -21.07 8.64
C PRO A 450 -34.95 -21.56 9.86
N ASN A 451 -34.69 -22.79 10.37
CA ASN A 451 -35.48 -23.40 11.42
C ASN A 451 -34.72 -23.96 12.65
N ASN A 452 -33.38 -23.88 12.68
CA ASN A 452 -32.58 -24.31 13.85
C ASN A 452 -31.95 -23.14 14.54
N GLN A 453 -32.14 -22.99 15.87
CA GLN A 453 -31.48 -21.97 16.68
C GLN A 453 -30.36 -22.61 17.47
N ILE A 454 -29.14 -22.09 17.35
CA ILE A 454 -27.99 -22.49 18.14
C ILE A 454 -27.59 -21.32 19.04
N LYS A 455 -27.56 -21.59 20.34
CA LYS A 455 -27.10 -20.64 21.36
C LYS A 455 -25.78 -21.12 21.91
N VAL A 456 -24.81 -20.19 21.98
CA VAL A 456 -23.45 -20.45 22.49
C VAL A 456 -23.13 -19.39 23.54
N TRP A 457 -22.85 -19.81 24.76
CA TRP A 457 -22.58 -18.88 25.86
C TRP A 457 -21.78 -19.54 27.01
N PRO A 458 -21.04 -18.78 27.81
CA PRO A 458 -20.56 -17.43 27.47
C PRO A 458 -19.57 -17.49 26.32
N ASN A 459 -19.49 -16.44 25.54
CA ASN A 459 -18.44 -16.24 24.54
C ASN A 459 -18.14 -14.73 24.49
N PRO A 460 -16.98 -14.28 24.96
CA PRO A 460 -15.81 -15.04 25.45
C PRO A 460 -16.05 -15.89 26.70
N PHE A 461 -15.24 -16.96 26.87
CA PHE A 461 -15.31 -17.88 28.01
C PHE A 461 -13.91 -18.09 28.64
N ARG A 462 -13.86 -18.65 29.86
CA ARG A 462 -12.60 -18.96 30.55
C ARG A 462 -12.41 -20.46 30.80
N GLU A 463 -13.41 -21.12 31.37
CA GLU A 463 -13.33 -22.52 31.77
C GLU A 463 -14.22 -23.40 30.89
N ALA A 464 -15.42 -22.93 30.54
CA ALA A 464 -16.41 -23.72 29.83
C ALA A 464 -17.30 -22.85 28.95
N VAL A 465 -17.73 -23.42 27.82
CA VAL A 465 -18.72 -22.83 26.91
C VAL A 465 -19.88 -23.80 26.70
N HIS A 466 -21.09 -23.28 26.71
CA HIS A 466 -22.32 -24.02 26.57
C HIS A 466 -22.86 -23.90 25.13
N PHE A 467 -23.38 -25.00 24.63
CA PHE A 467 -24.08 -25.07 23.35
C PHE A 467 -25.50 -25.59 23.58
N LYS A 468 -26.49 -24.94 23.02
CA LYS A 468 -27.87 -25.41 22.99
C LYS A 468 -28.38 -25.29 21.56
N ILE A 469 -28.90 -26.40 21.04
CA ILE A 469 -29.40 -26.49 19.67
C ILE A 469 -30.88 -26.79 19.74
N GLU A 470 -31.70 -25.90 19.21
CA GLU A 470 -33.17 -26.00 19.13
C GLU A 470 -33.60 -26.02 17.66
N GLY A 471 -34.45 -26.96 17.25
CA GLY A 471 -34.97 -27.02 15.88
C GLY A 471 -35.46 -28.40 15.42
N PRO A 472 -35.98 -28.49 14.20
CA PRO A 472 -36.61 -29.72 13.68
C PRO A 472 -35.65 -30.79 13.16
N SER A 473 -34.34 -30.56 13.12
CA SER A 473 -33.36 -31.53 12.63
C SER A 473 -33.46 -32.85 13.42
N GLN A 474 -33.41 -33.96 12.75
CA GLN A 474 -33.45 -35.30 13.38
C GLN A 474 -32.12 -36.02 13.16
N GLY A 475 -31.56 -36.60 14.21
CA GLY A 475 -30.34 -37.41 14.14
C GLY A 475 -29.17 -36.85 14.97
N PRO A 476 -28.08 -37.60 15.07
CA PRO A 476 -26.90 -37.17 15.81
C PRO A 476 -26.18 -36.02 15.07
N LEU A 477 -25.83 -34.99 15.80
CA LEU A 477 -25.05 -33.88 15.29
C LEU A 477 -23.57 -34.07 15.67
N ARG A 478 -22.67 -33.57 14.83
CA ARG A 478 -21.23 -33.64 15.05
C ARG A 478 -20.69 -32.24 15.27
N LEU A 479 -20.19 -31.94 16.45
CA LEU A 479 -19.42 -30.75 16.75
C LEU A 479 -17.93 -31.02 16.49
N THR A 480 -17.32 -30.25 15.63
CA THR A 480 -15.88 -30.23 15.39
C THR A 480 -15.33 -28.88 15.85
N LEU A 481 -14.26 -28.87 16.63
CA LEU A 481 -13.54 -27.68 17.08
C LEU A 481 -12.13 -27.71 16.52
N THR A 482 -11.72 -26.61 15.92
CA THR A 482 -10.37 -26.43 15.37
C THR A 482 -9.71 -25.18 15.93
N ASP A 483 -8.39 -25.13 15.95
CA ASP A 483 -7.64 -23.87 16.12
C ASP A 483 -7.56 -23.08 14.80
N LEU A 484 -6.94 -21.91 14.84
CA LEU A 484 -6.77 -21.05 13.65
C LEU A 484 -5.86 -21.67 12.59
N GLN A 485 -5.06 -22.69 12.91
CA GLN A 485 -4.25 -23.45 11.97
C GLN A 485 -5.01 -24.65 11.36
N GLY A 486 -6.30 -24.78 11.63
CA GLY A 486 -7.13 -25.88 11.14
C GLY A 486 -6.89 -27.21 11.86
N ARG A 487 -6.07 -27.25 12.91
CA ARG A 487 -5.86 -28.48 13.70
C ARG A 487 -7.12 -28.78 14.50
N GLN A 488 -7.63 -30.01 14.39
CA GLN A 488 -8.77 -30.44 15.17
C GLN A 488 -8.38 -30.56 16.65
N ILE A 489 -8.98 -29.72 17.50
CA ILE A 489 -8.79 -29.71 18.94
C ILE A 489 -9.73 -30.71 19.61
N ARG A 490 -10.99 -30.74 19.16
CA ARG A 490 -11.99 -31.65 19.72
C ARG A 490 -13.07 -31.98 18.69
N GLN A 491 -13.62 -33.20 18.81
CA GLN A 491 -14.82 -33.62 18.09
C GLN A 491 -15.78 -34.31 19.04
N LYS A 492 -17.07 -34.01 18.95
CA LYS A 492 -18.09 -34.63 19.80
C LYS A 492 -19.42 -34.76 19.10
N THR A 493 -20.13 -35.86 19.41
CA THR A 493 -21.51 -36.10 18.94
C THR A 493 -22.47 -35.41 19.91
N LEU A 494 -23.42 -34.62 19.38
CA LEU A 494 -24.43 -33.89 20.12
C LEU A 494 -25.83 -34.45 19.79
N GLN A 495 -26.79 -34.17 20.68
CA GLN A 495 -28.21 -34.44 20.46
C GLN A 495 -29.01 -33.14 20.55
N ILE A 496 -30.00 -32.98 19.68
CA ILE A 496 -30.88 -31.81 19.68
C ILE A 496 -31.70 -31.75 20.95
N GLY A 497 -31.94 -30.56 21.44
CA GLY A 497 -32.71 -30.27 22.65
C GLY A 497 -31.94 -30.38 23.96
N ASN A 498 -30.74 -30.94 23.95
CA ASN A 498 -29.88 -31.01 25.13
C ASN A 498 -28.85 -29.89 25.15
N GLU A 499 -28.62 -29.36 26.32
CA GLU A 499 -27.51 -28.47 26.57
C GLU A 499 -26.21 -29.27 26.66
N PHE A 500 -25.19 -28.80 25.97
CA PHE A 500 -23.88 -29.42 25.96
C PHE A 500 -22.81 -28.42 26.44
N VAL A 501 -21.93 -28.88 27.32
CA VAL A 501 -20.85 -28.09 27.87
C VAL A 501 -19.50 -28.58 27.33
N LEU A 502 -18.69 -27.66 26.84
CA LEU A 502 -17.34 -27.89 26.39
C LEU A 502 -16.37 -27.25 27.38
N GLN A 503 -15.55 -28.07 28.02
CA GLN A 503 -14.51 -27.61 28.95
C GLN A 503 -13.22 -27.30 28.18
N ALA A 504 -12.55 -26.23 28.58
CA ALA A 504 -11.29 -25.78 27.98
C ALA A 504 -10.06 -26.44 28.62
N ASP A 505 -10.11 -27.75 28.84
CA ASP A 505 -9.03 -28.49 29.49
C ASP A 505 -7.69 -28.31 28.77
N ASN A 506 -6.76 -27.53 29.29
CA ASN A 506 -5.41 -27.28 28.75
C ASN A 506 -5.35 -26.62 27.37
N TRP A 507 -6.39 -25.88 26.96
CA TRP A 507 -6.31 -25.10 25.74
C TRP A 507 -5.56 -23.79 25.98
N ALA A 508 -4.81 -23.33 24.99
CA ALA A 508 -4.20 -22.00 25.04
C ALA A 508 -5.29 -20.93 24.92
N ALA A 509 -5.13 -19.81 25.61
CA ALA A 509 -5.98 -18.65 25.38
C ALA A 509 -5.89 -18.23 23.92
N GLY A 510 -7.03 -17.95 23.27
CA GLY A 510 -7.09 -17.64 21.85
C GLY A 510 -8.44 -17.92 21.22
N VAL A 511 -8.46 -17.81 19.88
CA VAL A 511 -9.66 -18.06 19.07
C VAL A 511 -9.69 -19.50 18.59
N TYR A 512 -10.85 -20.12 18.69
CA TYR A 512 -11.16 -21.46 18.16
C TYR A 512 -12.35 -21.37 17.24
N LEU A 513 -12.38 -22.21 16.21
CA LEU A 513 -13.49 -22.33 15.28
C LEU A 513 -14.29 -23.59 15.58
N TYR A 514 -15.61 -23.48 15.62
CA TYR A 514 -16.47 -24.66 15.72
C TYR A 514 -17.34 -24.81 14.49
N GLN A 515 -17.59 -26.07 14.12
CA GLN A 515 -18.54 -26.47 13.08
C GLN A 515 -19.45 -27.53 13.66
N ILE A 516 -20.74 -27.43 13.37
CA ILE A 516 -21.75 -28.42 13.74
C ILE A 516 -22.36 -28.97 12.46
N ASP A 517 -22.14 -30.24 12.23
CA ASP A 517 -22.68 -30.97 11.07
C ASP A 517 -23.86 -31.83 11.49
N GLY A 518 -24.89 -31.83 10.67
CA GLY A 518 -26.02 -32.76 10.75
C GLY A 518 -25.94 -33.86 9.69
N PRO A 519 -26.95 -34.75 9.64
CA PRO A 519 -26.99 -35.83 8.66
C PRO A 519 -27.00 -35.36 7.19
N GLU A 520 -27.50 -34.16 6.93
CA GLU A 520 -27.66 -33.60 5.59
C GLU A 520 -26.59 -32.54 5.25
N GLY A 521 -25.60 -32.31 6.13
CA GLY A 521 -24.52 -31.35 5.92
C GLY A 521 -24.32 -30.40 7.09
N PRO A 522 -23.52 -29.32 6.90
CA PRO A 522 -23.23 -28.38 7.94
C PRO A 522 -24.46 -27.58 8.36
N LEU A 523 -24.71 -27.51 9.67
CA LEU A 523 -25.82 -26.82 10.29
C LEU A 523 -25.45 -25.46 10.82
N ALA A 524 -24.23 -25.31 11.36
CA ALA A 524 -23.71 -24.06 11.88
C ALA A 524 -22.20 -24.09 12.03
N SER A 525 -21.62 -22.91 12.00
CA SER A 525 -20.22 -22.68 12.36
C SER A 525 -20.08 -21.35 13.10
N GLY A 526 -19.02 -21.21 13.86
CA GLY A 526 -18.77 -19.97 14.58
C GLY A 526 -17.42 -19.97 15.30
N LYS A 527 -17.18 -18.91 16.04
CA LYS A 527 -15.91 -18.67 16.76
C LYS A 527 -16.15 -18.74 18.27
N LEU A 528 -15.16 -19.26 18.99
CA LEU A 528 -15.09 -19.26 20.43
C LEU A 528 -13.84 -18.48 20.86
N LEU A 529 -13.96 -17.59 21.81
CA LEU A 529 -12.84 -16.85 22.38
C LEU A 529 -12.57 -17.33 23.79
N LEU A 530 -11.46 -18.05 23.98
CA LEU A 530 -10.96 -18.45 25.29
C LEU A 530 -10.08 -17.35 25.88
N GLN A 531 -10.49 -16.79 26.99
CA GLN A 531 -9.72 -15.81 27.76
C GLN A 531 -8.79 -16.50 28.76
N PRO A 532 -7.64 -15.89 29.09
CA PRO A 532 -6.71 -16.41 30.08
C PRO A 532 -7.29 -16.46 31.51
#